data_1522349dc19c484d6154dc110905c882
#
_entry.id   1522349dc19c484d6154dc110905c882
#
_cell.length_a   1.000
_cell.length_b   1.000
_cell.length_c   1.000
_cell.angle_alpha   90.00
_cell.angle_beta   90.00
_cell.angle_gamma   90.00
#
_symmetry.space_group_name_H-M   'P 1'
#
loop_
_entity.id
_entity.type
_entity.pdbx_description
1 polymer ?
#
loop_
_entity_poly.entity_id
_entity_poly.type
_entity_poly.pdbx_seq_one_letter_code
_entity_poly.pdbx_strand_id
1 'polypeptide(L)'
;MGKEKIINMIKDVLKQDGRIIFAYVFGSFIKEESFRDIDIGIYINNPDENIFVISSDIKTQLSIMAKKEKLDFSADQFDVKVINDAPFTFLKRVFKEGLLLIDHDPDLRTDLIEYVSLKYRECAGILTEGSSI
;
A
#
# COMPACT_ATOMS: atom_id res chain seq x y z
N MET A 1 17.68 -9.27 -11.92
CA MET A 1 17.82 -8.34 -10.92
C MET A 1 16.56 -7.56 -10.80
N GLY A 2 16.06 -7.09 -10.77
CA GLY A 2 14.89 -6.47 -10.97
C GLY A 2 14.09 -6.20 -9.75
N LYS A 3 12.84 -6.51 -9.89
CA LYS A 3 11.83 -6.15 -8.91
C LYS A 3 12.01 -6.82 -7.56
N GLU A 4 12.52 -8.03 -7.52
CA GLU A 4 12.68 -8.75 -6.26
C GLU A 4 13.62 -8.02 -5.31
N LYS A 5 14.74 -7.51 -5.81
CA LYS A 5 15.67 -6.75 -5.00
C LYS A 5 15.04 -5.47 -4.47
N ILE A 6 14.27 -4.81 -5.33
CA ILE A 6 13.58 -3.57 -4.96
C ILE A 6 12.53 -3.87 -3.87
N ILE A 7 11.74 -4.93 -4.05
CA ILE A 7 10.73 -5.33 -3.08
C ILE A 7 11.36 -5.62 -1.73
N ASN A 8 12.45 -6.35 -1.71
CA ASN A 8 13.14 -6.69 -0.46
C ASN A 8 13.66 -5.45 0.24
N MET A 9 14.20 -4.50 -0.50
CA MET A 9 14.65 -3.24 0.05
C MET A 9 13.50 -2.46 0.68
N ILE A 10 12.37 -2.39 -0.01
CA ILE A 10 11.19 -1.71 0.49
C ILE A 10 10.69 -2.37 1.77
N LYS A 11 10.61 -3.70 1.78
CA LYS A 11 10.19 -4.44 2.98
C LYS A 11 11.08 -4.12 4.17
N ASP A 12 12.39 -4.10 3.95
CA ASP A 12 13.34 -3.83 5.03
C ASP A 12 13.15 -2.45 5.63
N VAL A 13 12.89 -1.46 4.80
CA VAL A 13 12.63 -0.10 5.27
C VAL A 13 11.31 -0.04 6.04
N LEU A 14 10.24 -0.58 5.45
CA LEU A 14 8.91 -0.46 6.05
C LEU A 14 8.75 -1.22 7.35
N LYS A 15 9.36 -2.39 7.47
CA LYS A 15 9.17 -3.19 8.67
C LYS A 15 9.83 -2.59 9.91
N GLN A 16 10.74 -1.64 9.74
CA GLN A 16 11.38 -0.96 10.84
C GLN A 16 10.57 0.24 11.33
N ASP A 17 9.54 0.62 10.62
CA ASP A 17 8.71 1.77 10.99
C ASP A 17 7.50 1.30 11.79
N GLY A 18 7.53 1.58 13.09
CA GLY A 18 6.48 1.13 14.02
C GLY A 18 5.12 1.78 13.80
N ARG A 19 5.03 2.78 12.92
CA ARG A 19 3.76 3.42 12.62
C ARG A 19 2.93 2.62 11.61
N ILE A 20 3.54 1.69 10.90
CA ILE A 20 2.88 0.93 9.83
C ILE A 20 2.34 -0.38 10.36
N ILE A 21 1.05 -0.65 10.16
CA ILE A 21 0.43 -1.93 10.52
C ILE A 21 0.61 -2.92 9.37
N PHE A 22 0.25 -2.51 8.15
CA PHE A 22 0.52 -3.33 6.97
C PHE A 22 0.75 -2.42 5.76
N ALA A 23 1.32 -2.98 4.71
CA ALA A 23 1.63 -2.23 3.50
C ALA A 23 1.56 -3.11 2.26
N TYR A 24 1.12 -2.50 1.17
CA TYR A 24 1.05 -3.13 -0.15
C TYR A 24 1.82 -2.29 -1.16
N VAL A 25 2.40 -2.96 -2.15
CA VAL A 25 2.84 -2.30 -3.38
C VAL A 25 1.84 -2.65 -4.47
N PHE A 26 1.50 -1.68 -5.30
CA PHE A 26 0.47 -1.86 -6.31
C PHE A 26 0.78 -1.03 -7.56
N GLY A 27 -0.12 -1.03 -8.53
CA GLY A 27 0.02 -0.22 -9.72
C GLY A 27 0.98 -0.81 -10.75
N SER A 28 1.56 0.05 -11.57
CA SER A 28 2.37 -0.38 -12.71
C SER A 28 3.61 -1.18 -12.32
N PHE A 29 4.17 -0.88 -11.15
CA PHE A 29 5.33 -1.64 -10.68
C PHE A 29 5.04 -3.14 -10.59
N ILE A 30 3.81 -3.51 -10.20
CA ILE A 30 3.42 -4.91 -10.08
C ILE A 30 2.95 -5.47 -11.42
N LYS A 31 2.21 -4.68 -12.20
CA LYS A 31 1.55 -5.16 -13.42
C LYS A 31 2.43 -5.18 -14.65
N GLU A 32 3.41 -4.30 -14.74
CA GLU A 32 4.17 -4.08 -15.95
C GLU A 32 5.64 -4.32 -15.75
N GLU A 33 6.33 -4.76 -16.79
CA GLU A 33 7.77 -4.94 -16.75
C GLU A 33 8.48 -3.59 -16.64
N SER A 34 7.99 -2.62 -17.40
CA SER A 34 8.54 -1.27 -17.37
C SER A 34 7.65 -0.38 -16.53
N PHE A 35 8.21 0.25 -15.54
CA PHE A 35 7.46 1.10 -14.61
C PHE A 35 8.18 2.43 -14.40
N ARG A 36 7.42 3.47 -14.08
CA ARG A 36 7.99 4.78 -13.74
C ARG A 36 8.03 4.97 -12.24
N ASP A 37 6.91 4.71 -11.59
CA ASP A 37 6.74 4.97 -10.17
C ASP A 37 6.44 3.67 -9.45
N ILE A 38 6.75 3.68 -8.16
CA ILE A 38 6.47 2.56 -7.28
C ILE A 38 5.42 3.04 -6.29
N ASP A 39 4.20 2.53 -6.43
CA ASP A 39 3.07 2.91 -5.57
C ASP A 39 3.03 2.03 -4.34
N ILE A 40 3.11 2.64 -3.17
CA ILE A 40 3.09 1.93 -1.89
C ILE A 40 1.95 2.48 -1.06
N GLY A 41 1.05 1.59 -0.64
CA GLY A 41 -0.04 1.94 0.27
C GLY A 41 0.28 1.45 1.65
N ILE A 42 0.23 2.35 2.64
CA ILE A 42 0.51 2.00 4.03
C ILE A 42 -0.72 2.25 4.90
N TYR A 43 -1.01 1.29 5.76
CA TYR A 43 -2.07 1.42 6.75
C TYR A 43 -1.40 1.68 8.09
N ILE A 44 -1.67 2.84 8.68
CA ILE A 44 -0.96 3.29 9.88
C ILE A 44 -1.80 3.13 11.13
N ASN A 45 -1.12 3.04 12.28
CA ASN A 45 -1.76 2.79 13.56
C ASN A 45 -2.43 4.02 14.17
N ASN A 46 -2.03 5.21 13.73
CA ASN A 46 -2.62 6.45 14.25
C ASN A 46 -2.91 7.43 13.11
N PRO A 47 -4.11 7.34 12.49
CA PRO A 47 -4.46 8.19 11.37
C PRO A 47 -4.63 9.66 11.73
N ASP A 48 -4.63 10.01 13.02
CA ASP A 48 -4.69 11.40 13.47
C ASP A 48 -3.34 12.11 13.36
N GLU A 49 -2.26 11.35 13.16
CA GLU A 49 -0.96 11.96 12.95
C GLU A 49 -0.91 12.62 11.57
N ASN A 50 0.09 13.48 11.40
CA ASN A 50 0.27 14.17 10.13
C ASN A 50 0.73 13.19 9.06
N ILE A 51 -0.20 12.77 8.19
CA ILE A 51 0.07 11.77 7.17
C ILE A 51 1.10 12.23 6.14
N PHE A 52 1.21 13.53 5.91
CA PHE A 52 2.20 14.06 4.97
C PHE A 52 3.61 13.89 5.53
N VAL A 53 3.78 14.08 6.83
CA VAL A 53 5.07 13.87 7.48
C VAL A 53 5.46 12.39 7.40
N ILE A 54 4.52 11.50 7.70
CA ILE A 54 4.77 10.06 7.66
C ILE A 54 5.18 9.63 6.26
N SER A 55 4.40 10.02 5.25
CA SER A 55 4.70 9.67 3.86
C SER A 55 6.06 10.21 3.43
N SER A 56 6.36 11.44 3.80
CA SER A 56 7.62 12.08 3.46
C SER A 56 8.82 11.39 4.11
N ASP A 57 8.69 11.03 5.39
CA ASP A 57 9.73 10.30 6.12
C ASP A 57 10.04 8.98 5.45
N ILE A 58 9.00 8.25 5.07
CA ILE A 58 9.17 6.94 4.44
C ILE A 58 9.80 7.08 3.06
N LYS A 59 9.36 8.05 2.27
CA LYS A 59 9.97 8.32 0.95
C LYS A 59 11.45 8.63 1.10
N THR A 60 11.80 9.43 2.10
CA THR A 60 13.19 9.79 2.36
C THR A 60 14.01 8.55 2.71
N GLN A 61 13.50 7.71 3.60
CA GLN A 61 14.19 6.49 4.00
C GLN A 61 14.37 5.53 2.82
N LEU A 62 13.35 5.41 1.98
CA LEU A 62 13.44 4.58 0.78
C LEU A 62 14.50 5.11 -0.19
N SER A 63 14.53 6.42 -0.38
CA SER A 63 15.51 7.06 -1.26
C SER A 63 16.94 6.85 -0.76
N ILE A 64 17.15 7.01 0.54
CA ILE A 64 18.46 6.80 1.15
C ILE A 64 18.91 5.35 0.96
N MET A 65 18.01 4.41 1.22
CA MET A 65 18.35 2.98 1.08
C MET A 65 18.60 2.61 -0.38
N ALA A 66 17.83 3.16 -1.31
CA ALA A 66 18.02 2.90 -2.72
C ALA A 66 19.42 3.34 -3.17
N LYS A 67 19.87 4.50 -2.73
CA LYS A 67 21.22 4.96 -3.02
C LYS A 67 22.28 4.06 -2.41
N LYS A 68 22.05 3.64 -1.18
CA LYS A 68 22.97 2.76 -0.46
C LYS A 68 23.15 1.44 -1.17
N GLU A 69 22.08 0.91 -1.76
CA GLU A 69 22.10 -0.34 -2.50
C GLU A 69 22.40 -0.15 -3.98
N LYS A 70 22.76 1.07 -4.37
CA LYS A 70 23.11 1.42 -5.74
C LYS A 70 21.98 1.18 -6.73
N LEU A 71 20.76 1.38 -6.28
CA LEU A 71 19.58 1.38 -7.14
C LEU A 71 19.35 2.79 -7.65
N ASP A 72 18.95 2.89 -8.91
CA ASP A 72 18.80 4.20 -9.55
C ASP A 72 17.38 4.72 -9.39
N PHE A 73 17.01 5.07 -8.15
CA PHE A 73 15.69 5.62 -7.85
C PHE A 73 15.82 6.91 -7.04
N SER A 74 15.07 7.91 -7.44
CA SER A 74 14.95 9.14 -6.66
C SER A 74 13.73 9.05 -5.74
N ALA A 75 13.67 9.95 -4.77
CA ALA A 75 12.52 9.99 -3.85
C ALA A 75 11.20 10.18 -4.57
N ASP A 76 11.20 10.90 -5.69
CA ASP A 76 10.00 11.18 -6.46
C ASP A 76 9.37 9.93 -7.08
N GLN A 77 10.14 8.88 -7.26
CA GLN A 77 9.64 7.64 -7.85
C GLN A 77 8.90 6.77 -6.84
N PHE A 78 9.06 7.03 -5.56
CA PHE A 78 8.31 6.34 -4.52
C PHE A 78 7.07 7.15 -4.19
N ASP A 79 5.91 6.63 -4.55
CA ASP A 79 4.63 7.26 -4.24
C ASP A 79 4.02 6.56 -3.03
N VAL A 80 4.24 7.13 -1.85
CA VAL A 80 3.78 6.55 -0.60
C VAL A 80 2.47 7.20 -0.18
N LYS A 81 1.43 6.40 -0.06
CA LYS A 81 0.09 6.87 0.32
C LYS A 81 -0.37 6.20 1.60
N VAL A 82 -0.90 7.00 2.52
CA VAL A 82 -1.60 6.47 3.68
C VAL A 82 -3.01 6.12 3.22
N ILE A 83 -3.41 4.86 3.38
CA ILE A 83 -4.65 4.36 2.80
C ILE A 83 -5.78 4.15 3.81
N ASN A 84 -5.60 4.60 5.06
CA ASN A 84 -6.61 4.40 6.10
C ASN A 84 -8.00 4.91 5.71
N ASP A 85 -8.07 6.05 5.05
CA ASP A 85 -9.34 6.68 4.66
C ASP A 85 -9.58 6.67 3.15
N ALA A 86 -8.89 5.80 2.43
CA ALA A 86 -9.06 5.73 1.00
C ALA A 86 -10.45 5.19 0.63
N PRO A 87 -10.98 5.56 -0.55
CA PRO A 87 -12.28 5.04 -1.00
C PRO A 87 -12.31 3.52 -1.13
N PHE A 88 -13.47 2.92 -0.93
CA PHE A 88 -13.61 1.46 -0.99
C PHE A 88 -13.23 0.88 -2.34
N THR A 89 -13.49 1.61 -3.43
CA THR A 89 -13.13 1.16 -4.77
C THR A 89 -11.61 1.08 -4.93
N PHE A 90 -10.90 2.03 -4.36
CA PHE A 90 -9.46 2.04 -4.38
C PHE A 90 -8.88 0.91 -3.52
N LEU A 91 -9.38 0.78 -2.28
CA LEU A 91 -8.92 -0.26 -1.36
C LEU A 91 -9.17 -1.66 -1.93
N LYS A 92 -10.33 -1.87 -2.53
CA LYS A 92 -10.66 -3.15 -3.16
C LYS A 92 -9.62 -3.51 -4.21
N ARG A 93 -9.21 -2.54 -5.02
CA ARG A 93 -8.20 -2.77 -6.06
C ARG A 93 -6.85 -3.10 -5.45
N VAL A 94 -6.44 -2.35 -4.44
CA VAL A 94 -5.15 -2.58 -3.77
C VAL A 94 -5.10 -3.98 -3.16
N PHE A 95 -6.15 -4.38 -2.46
CA PHE A 95 -6.19 -5.70 -1.81
C PHE A 95 -6.23 -6.84 -2.82
N LYS A 96 -6.88 -6.63 -3.95
CA LYS A 96 -7.02 -7.67 -4.97
C LYS A 96 -5.78 -7.80 -5.85
N GLU A 97 -5.22 -6.69 -6.28
CA GLU A 97 -4.17 -6.67 -7.29
C GLU A 97 -2.79 -6.40 -6.73
N GLY A 98 -2.69 -5.82 -5.54
CA GLY A 98 -1.42 -5.47 -4.95
C GLY A 98 -0.68 -6.65 -4.33
N LEU A 99 0.57 -6.43 -4.03
CA LEU A 99 1.42 -7.39 -3.35
C LEU A 99 1.62 -6.94 -1.91
N LEU A 100 1.28 -7.81 -0.97
CA LEU A 100 1.46 -7.53 0.46
C LEU A 100 2.95 -7.51 0.79
N LEU A 101 3.41 -6.42 1.37
CA LEU A 101 4.82 -6.22 1.72
C LEU A 101 5.09 -6.61 3.16
N ILE A 102 4.33 -6.04 4.09
CA ILE A 102 4.47 -6.34 5.52
C ILE A 102 3.08 -6.43 6.13
N ASP A 103 2.96 -7.17 7.23
CA ASP A 103 1.69 -7.42 7.88
C ASP A 103 1.90 -7.69 9.37
N HIS A 104 1.74 -6.65 10.18
CA HIS A 104 1.92 -6.75 11.63
C HIS A 104 0.63 -7.09 12.38
N ASP A 105 -0.51 -7.08 11.68
CA ASP A 105 -1.80 -7.45 12.28
C ASP A 105 -2.69 -8.10 11.23
N PRO A 106 -2.47 -9.38 10.96
CA PRO A 106 -3.24 -10.11 9.95
C PRO A 106 -4.75 -10.13 10.21
N ASP A 107 -5.16 -10.17 11.47
CA ASP A 107 -6.59 -10.18 11.81
C ASP A 107 -7.24 -8.85 11.43
N LEU A 108 -6.60 -7.75 11.77
CA LEU A 108 -7.12 -6.43 11.39
C LEU A 108 -7.20 -6.31 9.88
N ARG A 109 -6.15 -6.73 9.18
CA ARG A 109 -6.12 -6.63 7.72
C ARG A 109 -7.21 -7.49 7.09
N THR A 110 -7.40 -8.71 7.57
CA THR A 110 -8.44 -9.61 7.05
C THR A 110 -9.82 -9.03 7.27
N ASP A 111 -10.09 -8.52 8.46
CA ASP A 111 -11.37 -7.89 8.79
C ASP A 111 -11.63 -6.69 7.88
N LEU A 112 -10.60 -5.90 7.63
CA LEU A 112 -10.73 -4.74 6.75
C LEU A 112 -11.03 -5.17 5.31
N ILE A 113 -10.38 -6.21 4.83
CA ILE A 113 -10.63 -6.75 3.48
C ILE A 113 -12.09 -7.18 3.36
N GLU A 114 -12.62 -7.88 4.36
CA GLU A 114 -14.02 -8.32 4.37
C GLU A 114 -14.96 -7.11 4.36
N TYR A 115 -14.69 -6.13 5.21
CA TYR A 115 -15.49 -4.93 5.31
C TYR A 115 -15.50 -4.16 3.98
N VAL A 116 -14.33 -3.98 3.39
CA VAL A 116 -14.19 -3.27 2.11
C VAL A 116 -14.92 -4.02 0.99
N SER A 117 -14.81 -5.34 0.98
CA SER A 117 -15.50 -6.16 -0.03
C SER A 117 -17.01 -6.00 0.06
N LEU A 118 -17.54 -6.00 1.28
CA LEU A 118 -18.97 -5.81 1.49
C LEU A 118 -19.41 -4.42 1.05
N LYS A 119 -18.68 -3.40 1.46
CA LYS A 119 -19.01 -2.02 1.10
C LYS A 119 -18.89 -1.77 -0.40
N TYR A 120 -17.91 -2.39 -1.04
CA TYR A 120 -17.76 -2.29 -2.49
C TYR A 120 -18.99 -2.86 -3.20
N ARG A 121 -19.49 -4.00 -2.75
CA ARG A 121 -20.68 -4.62 -3.34
C ARG A 121 -21.92 -3.74 -3.16
N GLU A 122 -22.08 -3.14 -1.99
CA GLU A 122 -23.18 -2.21 -1.73
C GLU A 122 -23.11 -1.02 -2.67
N CYS A 123 -21.94 -0.43 -2.81
CA CYS A 123 -21.75 0.73 -3.69
C CYS A 123 -21.98 0.38 -5.15
N ALA A 124 -21.65 -0.83 -5.55
CA ALA A 124 -21.89 -1.30 -6.92
C ALA A 124 -23.34 -1.76 -7.15
N GLY A 125 -24.17 -1.77 -6.10
CA GLY A 125 -25.56 -2.16 -6.21
C GLY A 125 -25.81 -3.66 -6.25
N ILE A 126 -24.78 -4.47 -6.11
CA ILE A 126 -24.90 -5.92 -6.21
C ILE A 126 -25.77 -6.51 -5.10
N LEU A 127 -25.49 -6.12 -3.86
CA LEU A 127 -26.26 -6.58 -2.72
C LEU A 127 -27.65 -5.96 -2.70
N THR A 128 -27.76 -4.71 -3.10
CA THR A 128 -29.02 -4.00 -3.15
C THR A 128 -29.99 -4.67 -4.10
N GLU A 129 -29.50 -5.07 -5.27
CA GLU A 129 -30.32 -5.81 -6.23
C GLU A 129 -30.83 -7.11 -5.65
N GLY A 130 -29.94 -7.86 -5.02
CA GLY A 130 -30.31 -9.11 -4.39
C GLY A 130 -31.34 -8.93 -3.31
N SER A 131 -31.25 -7.86 -2.54
CA SER A 131 -32.17 -7.60 -1.43
C SER A 131 -33.48 -6.97 -1.88
N SER A 132 -33.53 -6.35 -3.03
CA SER A 132 -34.74 -5.70 -3.51
C SER A 132 -35.75 -6.71 -4.07
N ILE A 133 -35.35 -7.89 -4.19
CA ILE A 133 -36.23 -8.97 -4.66
C ILE A 133 -36.91 -9.69 -3.49
#